data_ed01c806ae96b354d67b8b02f39b0f98
#
_entry.id   ed01c806ae96b354d67b8b02f39b0f98
#
_cell.length_a   1.000
_cell.length_b   1.000
_cell.length_c   1.000
_cell.angle_alpha   90.00
_cell.angle_beta   90.00
_cell.angle_gamma   90.00
#
_symmetry.space_group_name_H-M   'P 1'
#
loop_
_entity.id
_entity.type
_entity.pdbx_description
1 polymer ?
#
loop_
_entity_poly.entity_id
_entity_poly.type
_entity_poly.pdbx_seq_one_letter_code
_entity_poly.pdbx_strand_id
1 'polypeptide(L)'
;MTDARFASEVYDHRLAAAAASAGQAGLDGLVITPGYDLQYLIGSRAQTFERLTALVVPASGAEPVVVLPRLELAALRQSAAADLNLDMRDWVDGEDPYTLVADALGGHARAGVTDSMPALHLLPLAGKLGAVPVLATPVLAGLRMIKDAAEVDALRAAGAAIDRVHARVPEFLRPGRTEAQIASDITEAIVAEGHSEATFVIVGSGPNGADPHHRHSDRVLQAGDEVVVDIGGPIEPGYHSDCTRTYSLGEPATDIAERYAVLQRAQAAAVAAVRPGVRAEQVDAAARDVLAAAGLGEFFVHRTGHGIGLSVHEEPYIVAGNELPLAEGMAFSVEPGIYFPGDWGARIEDIVIVTSAGASAVNAGPHDLIVVPVAG
;
A
#
# COMPACT_ATOMS: atom_id res chain seq x y z
N MET A 1 9.14 -17.25 18.20
CA MET A 1 8.69 -16.43 17.06
C MET A 1 9.66 -16.74 15.94
N THR A 2 9.21 -17.32 14.85
CA THR A 2 10.04 -17.49 13.65
C THR A 2 10.38 -16.10 13.12
N ASP A 3 11.66 -15.89 12.80
CA ASP A 3 12.11 -14.64 12.18
C ASP A 3 11.38 -14.47 10.83
N ALA A 4 10.46 -13.54 10.78
CA ALA A 4 9.56 -13.34 9.62
C ALA A 4 10.21 -12.46 8.53
N ARG A 5 11.54 -12.28 8.56
CA ARG A 5 12.32 -11.57 7.55
C ARG A 5 12.55 -12.45 6.32
N PHE A 6 12.70 -11.84 5.17
CA PHE A 6 13.22 -12.55 4.00
C PHE A 6 14.69 -12.96 4.23
N ALA A 7 15.15 -13.96 3.50
CA ALA A 7 16.55 -14.36 3.51
C ALA A 7 17.45 -13.22 2.99
N SER A 8 18.69 -13.14 3.47
CA SER A 8 19.65 -12.07 3.14
C SER A 8 19.84 -11.91 1.63
N GLU A 9 19.84 -13.02 0.90
CA GLU A 9 20.03 -13.06 -0.55
C GLU A 9 18.96 -12.27 -1.30
N VAL A 10 17.74 -12.14 -0.75
CA VAL A 10 16.66 -11.31 -1.33
C VAL A 10 17.05 -9.83 -1.28
N TYR A 11 17.56 -9.38 -0.14
CA TYR A 11 17.98 -7.99 0.02
C TYR A 11 19.25 -7.67 -0.78
N ASP A 12 20.22 -8.58 -0.84
CA ASP A 12 21.41 -8.45 -1.67
C ASP A 12 21.04 -8.29 -3.15
N HIS A 13 20.08 -9.09 -3.64
CA HIS A 13 19.56 -8.97 -5.00
C HIS A 13 18.88 -7.62 -5.22
N ARG A 14 18.07 -7.14 -4.27
CA ARG A 14 17.37 -5.86 -4.36
C ARG A 14 18.35 -4.68 -4.38
N LEU A 15 19.39 -4.72 -3.56
CA LEU A 15 20.46 -3.71 -3.54
C LEU A 15 21.21 -3.66 -4.87
N ALA A 16 21.58 -4.83 -5.41
CA ALA A 16 22.25 -4.91 -6.71
C ALA A 16 21.36 -4.40 -7.86
N ALA A 17 20.07 -4.75 -7.84
CA ALA A 17 19.10 -4.28 -8.83
C ALA A 17 18.90 -2.75 -8.72
N ALA A 18 18.84 -2.19 -7.52
CA ALA A 18 18.71 -0.75 -7.28
C ALA A 18 19.94 0.01 -7.80
N ALA A 19 21.16 -0.50 -7.55
CA ALA A 19 22.40 0.09 -8.08
C ALA A 19 22.41 0.09 -9.62
N ALA A 20 22.07 -1.05 -10.24
CA ALA A 20 22.01 -1.18 -11.70
C ALA A 20 20.98 -0.25 -12.33
N SER A 21 19.76 -0.17 -11.73
CA SER A 21 18.69 0.71 -12.21
C SER A 21 19.04 2.19 -12.05
N ALA A 22 19.73 2.57 -10.96
CA ALA A 22 20.25 3.93 -10.78
C ALA A 22 21.23 4.30 -11.89
N GLY A 23 22.18 3.40 -12.21
CA GLY A 23 23.13 3.59 -13.31
C GLY A 23 22.45 3.74 -14.67
N GLN A 24 21.44 2.92 -14.98
CA GLN A 24 20.63 3.02 -16.20
C GLN A 24 19.89 4.37 -16.29
N ALA A 25 19.44 4.91 -15.14
CA ALA A 25 18.84 6.25 -15.06
C ALA A 25 19.85 7.40 -15.12
N GLY A 26 21.14 7.11 -15.28
CA GLY A 26 22.22 8.10 -15.32
C GLY A 26 22.46 8.80 -13.98
N LEU A 27 22.19 8.11 -12.88
CA LEU A 27 22.49 8.55 -11.52
C LEU A 27 23.82 7.95 -11.05
N ASP A 28 24.51 8.67 -10.17
CA ASP A 28 25.73 8.16 -9.52
C ASP A 28 25.37 7.23 -8.32
N GLY A 29 24.14 7.32 -7.83
CA GLY A 29 23.60 6.45 -6.80
C GLY A 29 22.29 6.94 -6.22
N LEU A 30 21.81 6.23 -5.21
CA LEU A 30 20.59 6.52 -4.48
C LEU A 30 20.91 6.86 -3.03
N VAL A 31 20.12 7.76 -2.43
CA VAL A 31 20.15 8.11 -1.01
C VAL A 31 18.74 7.87 -0.45
N ILE A 32 18.60 6.81 0.33
CA ILE A 32 17.33 6.28 0.80
C ILE A 32 17.20 6.57 2.30
N THR A 33 16.27 7.44 2.67
CA THR A 33 15.93 7.70 4.08
C THR A 33 14.91 6.68 4.60
N PRO A 34 14.66 6.61 5.94
CA PRO A 34 13.66 5.72 6.51
C PRO A 34 12.29 5.82 5.83
N GLY A 35 11.70 4.66 5.60
CA GLY A 35 10.45 4.47 4.89
C GLY A 35 10.39 3.12 4.19
N TYR A 36 9.40 2.92 3.35
CA TYR A 36 9.16 1.64 2.68
C TYR A 36 10.30 1.24 1.72
N ASP A 37 10.99 2.20 1.11
CA ASP A 37 12.14 1.92 0.25
C ASP A 37 13.32 1.37 1.05
N LEU A 38 13.59 1.93 2.24
CA LEU A 38 14.61 1.40 3.14
C LEU A 38 14.24 -0.01 3.62
N GLN A 39 12.96 -0.22 3.97
CA GLN A 39 12.46 -1.53 4.37
C GLN A 39 12.58 -2.55 3.22
N TYR A 40 12.27 -2.16 1.98
CA TYR A 40 12.42 -3.01 0.81
C TYR A 40 13.86 -3.44 0.57
N LEU A 41 14.79 -2.49 0.70
CA LEU A 41 16.21 -2.70 0.34
C LEU A 41 17.03 -3.41 1.42
N ILE A 42 16.75 -3.18 2.71
CA ILE A 42 17.54 -3.75 3.82
C ILE A 42 16.69 -4.25 5.00
N GLY A 43 15.38 -4.36 4.86
CA GLY A 43 14.48 -4.85 5.91
C GLY A 43 14.38 -3.96 7.15
N SER A 44 14.92 -2.75 7.12
CA SER A 44 14.89 -1.83 8.27
C SER A 44 13.60 -1.02 8.32
N ARG A 45 12.93 -1.02 9.46
CA ARG A 45 11.75 -0.19 9.77
C ARG A 45 12.12 1.04 10.61
N ALA A 46 13.35 1.54 10.46
CA ALA A 46 13.77 2.79 11.08
C ALA A 46 12.79 3.91 10.72
N GLN A 47 12.61 4.85 11.65
CA GLN A 47 11.78 6.03 11.44
C GLN A 47 12.66 7.24 11.13
N THR A 48 12.08 8.23 10.45
CA THR A 48 12.74 9.51 10.19
C THR A 48 12.57 10.42 11.39
N PHE A 49 13.71 10.94 11.86
CA PHE A 49 13.79 11.96 12.92
C PHE A 49 14.58 13.17 12.42
N GLU A 50 14.91 14.10 13.34
CA GLU A 50 15.77 15.25 13.05
C GLU A 50 17.21 14.87 12.75
N ARG A 51 17.65 13.66 13.14
CA ARG A 51 18.95 13.09 12.83
C ARG A 51 18.89 12.24 11.58
N LEU A 52 19.83 12.47 10.65
CA LEU A 52 19.87 11.73 9.38
C LEU A 52 20.22 10.27 9.60
N THR A 53 19.34 9.39 9.12
CA THR A 53 19.65 8.01 8.75
C THR A 53 19.46 7.88 7.24
N ALA A 54 20.45 7.35 6.52
CA ALA A 54 20.37 7.16 5.08
C ALA A 54 21.14 5.92 4.63
N LEU A 55 20.54 5.12 3.77
CA LEU A 55 21.23 4.11 2.98
C LEU A 55 21.68 4.77 1.67
N VAL A 56 22.96 4.68 1.37
CA VAL A 56 23.54 5.12 0.10
C VAL A 56 23.85 3.89 -0.74
N VAL A 57 23.28 3.84 -1.94
CA VAL A 57 23.49 2.75 -2.90
C VAL A 57 24.23 3.31 -4.12
N PRO A 58 25.57 3.16 -4.21
CA PRO A 58 26.33 3.64 -5.36
C PRO A 58 25.97 2.88 -6.64
N ALA A 59 25.72 3.59 -7.74
CA ALA A 59 25.42 2.98 -9.04
C ALA A 59 26.63 2.24 -9.66
N SER A 60 27.83 2.49 -9.15
CA SER A 60 29.05 1.77 -9.53
C SER A 60 29.08 0.31 -9.11
N GLY A 61 28.14 -0.12 -8.25
CA GLY A 61 28.16 -1.44 -7.62
C GLY A 61 29.16 -1.56 -6.46
N ALA A 62 29.70 -0.44 -5.97
CA ALA A 62 30.46 -0.43 -4.73
C ALA A 62 29.55 -0.80 -3.54
N GLU A 63 30.17 -1.23 -2.44
CA GLU A 63 29.49 -1.63 -1.23
C GLU A 63 28.53 -0.53 -0.74
N PRO A 64 27.22 -0.84 -0.48
CA PRO A 64 26.28 0.13 0.03
C PRO A 64 26.69 0.62 1.43
N VAL A 65 26.44 1.91 1.68
CA VAL A 65 26.83 2.58 2.92
C VAL A 65 25.57 2.97 3.70
N VAL A 66 25.54 2.66 5.01
CA VAL A 66 24.53 3.19 5.91
C VAL A 66 25.12 4.28 6.78
N VAL A 67 24.68 5.51 6.59
CA VAL A 67 24.99 6.68 7.44
C VAL A 67 23.89 6.81 8.48
N LEU A 68 24.23 6.73 9.77
CA LEU A 68 23.19 6.77 10.81
C LEU A 68 23.74 7.34 12.14
N PRO A 69 22.87 7.91 12.99
CA PRO A 69 23.27 8.29 14.34
C PRO A 69 23.78 7.05 15.12
N ARG A 70 24.86 7.18 15.86
CA ARG A 70 25.42 6.09 16.69
C ARG A 70 24.39 5.47 17.63
N LEU A 71 23.45 6.26 18.13
CA LEU A 71 22.38 5.79 19.01
C LEU A 71 21.39 4.84 18.34
N GLU A 72 21.29 4.84 16.99
CA GLU A 72 20.38 3.99 16.22
C GLU A 72 21.02 2.65 15.79
N LEU A 73 22.32 2.46 15.99
CA LEU A 73 23.03 1.21 15.61
C LEU A 73 22.38 -0.05 16.20
N ALA A 74 21.89 0.02 17.43
CA ALA A 74 21.28 -1.13 18.10
C ALA A 74 19.96 -1.54 17.43
N ALA A 75 19.14 -0.56 17.01
CA ALA A 75 17.88 -0.80 16.32
C ALA A 75 18.13 -1.37 14.91
N LEU A 76 19.09 -0.80 14.17
CA LEU A 76 19.43 -1.29 12.84
C LEU A 76 19.92 -2.75 12.87
N ARG A 77 20.71 -3.13 13.86
CA ARG A 77 21.20 -4.50 14.05
C ARG A 77 20.10 -5.53 14.37
N GLN A 78 18.89 -5.09 14.69
CA GLN A 78 17.73 -5.97 14.87
C GLN A 78 16.96 -6.19 13.57
N SER A 79 17.34 -5.53 12.47
CA SER A 79 16.77 -5.71 11.13
C SER A 79 17.63 -6.67 10.29
N ALA A 80 17.18 -6.98 9.07
CA ALA A 80 17.96 -7.80 8.12
C ALA A 80 19.30 -7.14 7.75
N ALA A 81 19.43 -5.83 7.92
CA ALA A 81 20.68 -5.10 7.66
C ALA A 81 21.89 -5.64 8.46
N ALA A 82 21.67 -6.35 9.58
CA ALA A 82 22.74 -6.97 10.35
C ALA A 82 23.45 -8.11 9.61
N ASP A 83 22.75 -8.76 8.70
CA ASP A 83 23.22 -9.95 7.96
C ASP A 83 23.68 -9.60 6.54
N LEU A 84 23.63 -8.30 6.16
CA LEU A 84 24.03 -7.78 4.85
C LEU A 84 25.44 -7.18 4.90
N ASN A 85 26.14 -7.23 3.76
CA ASN A 85 27.43 -6.57 3.62
C ASN A 85 27.24 -5.07 3.37
N LEU A 86 27.19 -4.28 4.45
CA LEU A 86 26.95 -2.83 4.44
C LEU A 86 28.08 -2.12 5.20
N ASP A 87 28.67 -1.07 4.61
CA ASP A 87 29.60 -0.17 5.30
C ASP A 87 28.80 0.75 6.25
N MET A 88 29.00 0.57 7.56
CA MET A 88 28.30 1.32 8.61
C MET A 88 29.11 2.55 9.03
N ARG A 89 28.63 3.74 8.71
CA ARG A 89 29.25 5.02 9.09
C ARG A 89 28.37 5.73 10.11
N ASP A 90 28.66 5.51 11.38
CA ASP A 90 27.94 6.17 12.45
C ASP A 90 28.50 7.58 12.74
N TRP A 91 27.63 8.45 13.24
CA TRP A 91 27.93 9.82 13.59
C TRP A 91 27.28 10.23 14.93
N VAL A 92 27.79 11.31 15.58
CA VAL A 92 27.28 11.86 16.83
C VAL A 92 26.92 13.33 16.66
N ASP A 93 26.11 13.88 17.58
CA ASP A 93 25.70 15.28 17.56
C ASP A 93 26.91 16.20 17.50
N GLY A 94 26.89 17.14 16.54
CA GLY A 94 28.01 18.04 16.22
C GLY A 94 28.85 17.61 15.03
N GLU A 95 28.72 16.41 14.52
CA GLU A 95 29.32 15.95 13.27
C GLU A 95 28.38 16.21 12.07
N ASP A 96 28.92 16.22 10.87
CA ASP A 96 28.20 16.47 9.64
C ASP A 96 27.91 15.16 8.86
N PRO A 97 26.72 14.58 8.99
CA PRO A 97 26.36 13.33 8.31
C PRO A 97 26.22 13.49 6.80
N TYR A 98 25.95 14.69 6.29
CA TYR A 98 25.76 14.92 4.87
C TYR A 98 27.06 14.80 4.09
N THR A 99 28.18 15.14 4.72
CA THR A 99 29.51 14.88 4.15
C THR A 99 29.77 13.38 4.01
N LEU A 100 29.39 12.55 5.02
CA LEU A 100 29.52 11.09 4.93
C LEU A 100 28.72 10.49 3.77
N VAL A 101 27.51 11.00 3.52
CA VAL A 101 26.67 10.61 2.38
C VAL A 101 27.32 11.01 1.04
N ALA A 102 27.79 12.26 0.93
CA ALA A 102 28.44 12.73 -0.28
C ALA A 102 29.72 11.93 -0.60
N ASP A 103 30.54 11.65 0.42
CA ASP A 103 31.78 10.86 0.28
C ASP A 103 31.48 9.42 -0.18
N ALA A 104 30.37 8.83 0.26
CA ALA A 104 29.93 7.50 -0.19
C ALA A 104 29.55 7.46 -1.69
N LEU A 105 29.21 8.61 -2.27
CA LEU A 105 28.94 8.78 -3.71
C LEU A 105 30.14 9.31 -4.50
N GLY A 106 31.29 9.52 -3.83
CA GLY A 106 32.51 10.06 -4.48
C GLY A 106 32.54 11.58 -4.54
N GLY A 107 31.73 12.28 -3.75
CA GLY A 107 31.71 13.76 -3.65
C GLY A 107 30.56 14.38 -4.44
N HIS A 108 30.85 15.24 -5.43
CA HIS A 108 29.84 15.83 -6.30
C HIS A 108 29.14 14.76 -7.13
N ALA A 109 27.83 14.58 -6.92
CA ALA A 109 27.09 13.47 -7.50
C ALA A 109 25.65 13.85 -7.90
N ARG A 110 25.16 13.26 -8.98
CA ARG A 110 23.74 13.27 -9.35
C ARG A 110 23.04 12.11 -8.65
N ALA A 111 22.44 12.39 -7.51
CA ALA A 111 21.79 11.39 -6.67
C ALA A 111 20.27 11.34 -6.87
N GLY A 112 19.69 10.13 -6.80
CA GLY A 112 18.27 9.93 -6.57
C GLY A 112 17.97 9.86 -5.08
N VAL A 113 16.95 10.57 -4.62
CA VAL A 113 16.52 10.56 -3.20
C VAL A 113 15.10 10.05 -3.07
N THR A 114 14.75 9.42 -1.92
CA THR A 114 13.37 9.03 -1.63
C THR A 114 12.44 10.24 -1.65
N ASP A 115 11.23 10.05 -2.17
CA ASP A 115 10.19 11.09 -2.23
C ASP A 115 9.74 11.56 -0.85
N SER A 116 9.84 10.69 0.16
CA SER A 116 9.54 10.97 1.56
C SER A 116 10.70 11.62 2.34
N MET A 117 11.83 11.94 1.68
CA MET A 117 12.96 12.58 2.36
C MET A 117 12.54 13.95 2.91
N PRO A 118 12.64 14.21 4.24
CA PRO A 118 12.33 15.52 4.77
C PRO A 118 13.21 16.63 4.17
N ALA A 119 12.62 17.79 3.89
CA ALA A 119 13.37 18.94 3.40
C ALA A 119 14.53 19.36 4.33
N LEU A 120 14.40 19.06 5.63
CA LEU A 120 15.46 19.20 6.63
C LEU A 120 16.75 18.48 6.22
N HIS A 121 16.64 17.34 5.56
CA HIS A 121 17.77 16.53 5.10
C HIS A 121 18.11 16.82 3.64
N LEU A 122 17.11 17.03 2.79
CA LEU A 122 17.28 17.29 1.37
C LEU A 122 18.12 18.54 1.10
N LEU A 123 17.85 19.65 1.78
CA LEU A 123 18.50 20.93 1.51
C LEU A 123 20.00 20.92 1.87
N PRO A 124 20.43 20.46 3.06
CA PRO A 124 21.86 20.33 3.35
C PRO A 124 22.55 19.33 2.44
N LEU A 125 21.91 18.21 2.12
CA LEU A 125 22.45 17.18 1.23
C LEU A 125 22.72 17.74 -0.18
N ALA A 126 21.76 18.47 -0.76
CA ALA A 126 21.92 19.12 -2.07
C ALA A 126 23.14 20.07 -2.10
N GLY A 127 23.39 20.79 -1.00
CA GLY A 127 24.58 21.63 -0.86
C GLY A 127 25.90 20.84 -0.88
N LYS A 128 25.92 19.63 -0.32
CA LYS A 128 27.09 18.76 -0.31
C LYS A 128 27.33 18.07 -1.66
N LEU A 129 26.26 17.64 -2.31
CA LEU A 129 26.32 16.99 -3.62
C LEU A 129 26.67 17.97 -4.75
N GLY A 130 26.54 19.28 -4.53
CA GLY A 130 26.79 20.31 -5.55
C GLY A 130 25.76 20.34 -6.69
N ALA A 131 24.68 19.57 -6.56
CA ALA A 131 23.57 19.50 -7.50
C ALA A 131 22.26 19.22 -6.74
N VAL A 132 21.13 19.64 -7.32
CA VAL A 132 19.82 19.30 -6.79
C VAL A 132 19.54 17.83 -7.08
N PRO A 133 19.30 16.98 -6.07
CA PRO A 133 18.93 15.59 -6.27
C PRO A 133 17.62 15.45 -7.05
N VAL A 134 17.44 14.31 -7.71
CA VAL A 134 16.17 13.94 -8.36
C VAL A 134 15.44 12.90 -7.52
N LEU A 135 14.15 12.64 -7.82
CA LEU A 135 13.43 11.58 -7.14
C LEU A 135 13.96 10.19 -7.54
N ALA A 136 14.14 9.32 -6.57
CA ALA A 136 14.46 7.92 -6.77
C ALA A 136 13.22 7.08 -7.15
N THR A 137 12.01 7.62 -6.96
CA THR A 137 10.73 6.93 -7.20
C THR A 137 10.68 6.22 -8.57
N PRO A 138 11.08 6.83 -9.71
CA PRO A 138 11.03 6.13 -11.00
C PRO A 138 11.93 4.88 -11.06
N VAL A 139 13.03 4.87 -10.29
CA VAL A 139 13.97 3.74 -10.20
C VAL A 139 13.41 2.66 -9.29
N LEU A 140 12.96 3.03 -8.10
CA LEU A 140 12.53 2.11 -7.05
C LEU A 140 11.11 1.55 -7.31
N ALA A 141 10.21 2.34 -7.88
CA ALA A 141 8.88 1.88 -8.24
C ALA A 141 8.95 0.71 -9.24
N GLY A 142 9.85 0.77 -10.23
CA GLY A 142 10.05 -0.32 -11.17
C GLY A 142 10.44 -1.65 -10.51
N LEU A 143 11.20 -1.59 -9.41
CA LEU A 143 11.61 -2.78 -8.65
C LEU A 143 10.47 -3.28 -7.75
N ARG A 144 9.76 -2.36 -7.06
CA ARG A 144 8.70 -2.70 -6.11
C ARG A 144 7.40 -3.13 -6.77
N MET A 145 7.11 -2.63 -7.99
CA MET A 145 5.89 -3.03 -8.73
C MET A 145 5.84 -4.52 -9.05
N ILE A 146 6.98 -5.13 -9.39
CA ILE A 146 7.05 -6.55 -9.79
C ILE A 146 7.38 -7.38 -8.55
N LYS A 147 6.39 -8.05 -8.02
CA LYS A 147 6.53 -8.89 -6.82
C LYS A 147 7.21 -10.21 -7.17
N ASP A 148 8.21 -10.58 -6.39
CA ASP A 148 8.75 -11.93 -6.42
C ASP A 148 7.80 -12.94 -5.74
N ALA A 149 8.15 -14.22 -5.79
CA ALA A 149 7.29 -15.28 -5.24
C ALA A 149 7.07 -15.13 -3.72
N ALA A 150 8.10 -14.70 -2.98
CA ALA A 150 8.01 -14.52 -1.53
C ALA A 150 7.12 -13.30 -1.17
N GLU A 151 7.19 -12.23 -1.96
CA GLU A 151 6.32 -11.06 -1.83
C GLU A 151 4.85 -11.42 -2.14
N VAL A 152 4.62 -12.23 -3.17
CA VAL A 152 3.29 -12.74 -3.53
C VAL A 152 2.71 -13.58 -2.40
N ASP A 153 3.52 -14.46 -1.78
CA ASP A 153 3.08 -15.29 -0.66
C ASP A 153 2.78 -14.44 0.58
N ALA A 154 3.55 -13.37 0.83
CA ALA A 154 3.28 -12.43 1.91
C ALA A 154 1.95 -11.67 1.69
N LEU A 155 1.68 -11.18 0.47
CA LEU A 155 0.40 -10.55 0.13
C LEU A 155 -0.77 -11.50 0.28
N ARG A 156 -0.64 -12.77 -0.14
CA ARG A 156 -1.68 -13.79 0.04
C ARG A 156 -1.95 -14.08 1.51
N ALA A 157 -0.91 -14.12 2.35
CA ALA A 157 -1.06 -14.28 3.78
C ALA A 157 -1.82 -13.10 4.40
N ALA A 158 -1.49 -11.87 4.00
CA ALA A 158 -2.17 -10.66 4.44
C ALA A 158 -3.64 -10.63 4.00
N GLY A 159 -3.93 -10.96 2.73
CA GLY A 159 -5.31 -11.04 2.22
C GLY A 159 -6.13 -12.10 2.91
N ALA A 160 -5.59 -13.29 3.13
CA ALA A 160 -6.30 -14.34 3.86
C ALA A 160 -6.61 -13.95 5.32
N ALA A 161 -5.73 -13.18 5.96
CA ALA A 161 -5.96 -12.70 7.32
C ALA A 161 -7.07 -11.64 7.36
N ILE A 162 -7.08 -10.67 6.44
CA ILE A 162 -8.12 -9.63 6.42
C ILE A 162 -9.48 -10.21 6.01
N ASP A 163 -9.51 -11.24 5.14
CA ASP A 163 -10.76 -11.96 4.81
C ASP A 163 -11.40 -12.59 6.04
N ARG A 164 -10.58 -13.14 6.97
CA ARG A 164 -11.10 -13.69 8.25
C ARG A 164 -11.67 -12.60 9.16
N VAL A 165 -11.10 -11.38 9.11
CA VAL A 165 -11.70 -10.23 9.81
C VAL A 165 -13.05 -9.87 9.19
N HIS A 166 -13.13 -9.74 7.86
CA HIS A 166 -14.39 -9.45 7.16
C HIS A 166 -15.49 -10.50 7.45
N ALA A 167 -15.12 -11.76 7.59
CA ALA A 167 -16.07 -12.82 7.95
C ALA A 167 -16.70 -12.61 9.35
N ARG A 168 -16.02 -11.86 10.24
CA ARG A 168 -16.50 -11.52 11.59
C ARG A 168 -17.22 -10.20 11.68
N VAL A 169 -17.04 -9.29 10.70
CA VAL A 169 -17.68 -7.96 10.72
C VAL A 169 -19.18 -7.99 10.98
N PRO A 170 -19.99 -8.96 10.43
CA PRO A 170 -21.40 -9.07 10.76
C PRO A 170 -21.70 -9.23 12.25
N GLU A 171 -20.77 -9.76 13.06
CA GLU A 171 -20.94 -9.90 14.52
C GLU A 171 -20.91 -8.54 15.23
N PHE A 172 -20.20 -7.57 14.66
CA PHE A 172 -19.99 -6.24 15.23
C PHE A 172 -21.07 -5.25 14.80
N LEU A 173 -21.64 -5.42 13.59
CA LEU A 173 -22.62 -4.54 13.00
C LEU A 173 -23.99 -4.73 13.65
N ARG A 174 -24.42 -3.75 14.46
CA ARG A 174 -25.73 -3.77 15.13
C ARG A 174 -26.30 -2.37 15.23
N PRO A 175 -27.60 -2.16 14.98
CA PRO A 175 -28.26 -0.90 15.30
C PRO A 175 -28.03 -0.50 16.78
N GLY A 176 -27.83 0.79 17.00
CA GLY A 176 -27.56 1.34 18.33
C GLY A 176 -26.07 1.43 18.72
N ARG A 177 -25.18 0.80 17.96
CA ARG A 177 -23.72 0.99 18.12
C ARG A 177 -23.22 2.14 17.26
N THR A 178 -22.13 2.82 17.69
CA THR A 178 -21.49 3.83 16.86
C THR A 178 -20.46 3.23 15.91
N GLU A 179 -20.18 3.94 14.80
CA GLU A 179 -19.11 3.55 13.87
C GLU A 179 -17.77 3.41 14.61
N ALA A 180 -17.46 4.31 15.55
CA ALA A 180 -16.22 4.26 16.34
C ALA A 180 -16.13 3.00 17.23
N GLN A 181 -17.23 2.55 17.81
CA GLN A 181 -17.26 1.30 18.60
C GLN A 181 -17.01 0.08 17.72
N ILE A 182 -17.58 0.06 16.52
CA ILE A 182 -17.36 -1.01 15.55
C ILE A 182 -15.93 -1.00 15.04
N ALA A 183 -15.39 0.17 14.72
CA ALA A 183 -14.00 0.33 14.29
C ALA A 183 -12.99 -0.16 15.34
N SER A 184 -13.31 0.02 16.65
CA SER A 184 -12.49 -0.53 17.74
C SER A 184 -12.46 -2.06 17.73
N ASP A 185 -13.64 -2.70 17.62
CA ASP A 185 -13.73 -4.18 17.57
C ASP A 185 -13.00 -4.73 16.32
N ILE A 186 -13.14 -4.05 15.18
CA ILE A 186 -12.45 -4.42 13.93
C ILE A 186 -10.93 -4.28 14.10
N THR A 187 -10.45 -3.20 14.72
CA THR A 187 -9.02 -2.99 15.02
C THR A 187 -8.46 -4.13 15.86
N GLU A 188 -9.18 -4.53 16.90
CA GLU A 188 -8.79 -5.67 17.74
C GLU A 188 -8.77 -6.98 16.94
N ALA A 189 -9.75 -7.19 16.06
CA ALA A 189 -9.83 -8.37 15.21
C ALA A 189 -8.69 -8.43 14.19
N ILE A 190 -8.30 -7.30 13.59
CA ILE A 190 -7.16 -7.21 12.67
C ILE A 190 -5.87 -7.70 13.35
N VAL A 191 -5.59 -7.18 14.56
CA VAL A 191 -4.40 -7.59 15.32
C VAL A 191 -4.49 -9.06 15.74
N ALA A 192 -5.68 -9.52 16.14
CA ALA A 192 -5.89 -10.92 16.53
C ALA A 192 -5.68 -11.91 15.37
N GLU A 193 -5.92 -11.48 14.11
CA GLU A 193 -5.68 -12.29 12.91
C GLU A 193 -4.24 -12.22 12.40
N GLY A 194 -3.34 -11.56 13.14
CA GLY A 194 -1.90 -11.61 12.93
C GLY A 194 -1.28 -10.38 12.27
N HIS A 195 -2.04 -9.33 12.02
CA HIS A 195 -1.49 -8.04 11.60
C HIS A 195 -0.72 -7.39 12.75
N SER A 196 0.37 -6.70 12.46
CA SER A 196 1.14 -5.98 13.49
C SER A 196 0.38 -4.74 14.01
N GLU A 197 -0.47 -4.18 13.15
CA GLU A 197 -1.35 -3.04 13.46
C GLU A 197 -2.51 -2.95 12.44
N ALA A 198 -3.54 -2.19 12.77
CA ALA A 198 -4.52 -1.72 11.79
C ALA A 198 -4.04 -0.37 11.24
N THR A 199 -3.62 -0.33 9.98
CA THR A 199 -3.13 0.90 9.34
C THR A 199 -4.28 1.88 9.12
N PHE A 200 -5.43 1.35 8.73
CA PHE A 200 -6.67 2.12 8.57
C PHE A 200 -7.88 1.24 8.86
N VAL A 201 -8.93 1.89 9.36
CA VAL A 201 -10.24 1.29 9.57
C VAL A 201 -11.30 2.31 9.18
N ILE A 202 -11.95 2.10 8.06
CA ILE A 202 -13.10 2.86 7.59
C ILE A 202 -14.35 2.10 7.99
N VAL A 203 -15.28 2.77 8.66
CA VAL A 203 -16.64 2.30 8.93
C VAL A 203 -17.56 3.46 8.62
N GLY A 204 -18.09 3.50 7.40
CA GLY A 204 -19.00 4.54 6.94
C GLY A 204 -20.43 4.01 6.80
N SER A 205 -21.34 4.44 7.67
CA SER A 205 -22.73 3.97 7.70
C SER A 205 -23.71 5.00 7.14
N GLY A 206 -24.71 4.57 6.35
CA GLY A 206 -25.69 5.45 5.70
C GLY A 206 -25.02 6.64 5.00
N PRO A 207 -25.37 7.89 5.35
CA PRO A 207 -24.80 9.09 4.70
C PRO A 207 -23.27 9.18 4.75
N ASN A 208 -22.64 8.65 5.79
CA ASN A 208 -21.18 8.64 5.93
C ASN A 208 -20.52 7.67 4.93
N GLY A 209 -21.20 6.61 4.51
CA GLY A 209 -20.74 5.72 3.45
C GLY A 209 -20.59 6.39 2.08
N ALA A 210 -21.19 7.56 1.89
CA ALA A 210 -21.04 8.37 0.68
C ALA A 210 -19.73 9.16 0.60
N ASP A 211 -18.93 9.20 1.66
CA ASP A 211 -17.57 9.74 1.67
C ASP A 211 -16.55 8.58 1.59
N PRO A 212 -15.84 8.42 0.45
CA PRO A 212 -14.89 7.31 0.27
C PRO A 212 -13.79 7.23 1.33
N HIS A 213 -13.42 8.35 1.95
CA HIS A 213 -12.36 8.44 2.94
C HIS A 213 -12.88 8.69 4.37
N HIS A 214 -14.19 8.54 4.59
CA HIS A 214 -14.75 8.62 5.94
C HIS A 214 -14.17 7.51 6.82
N ARG A 215 -13.47 7.87 7.88
CA ARG A 215 -12.89 6.87 8.78
C ARG A 215 -13.97 6.18 9.61
N HIS A 216 -14.42 6.84 10.64
CA HIS A 216 -15.53 6.46 11.52
C HIS A 216 -15.85 7.65 12.43
N SER A 217 -17.06 7.69 12.95
CA SER A 217 -17.56 8.78 13.79
C SER A 217 -18.41 8.24 14.94
N ASP A 218 -19.00 9.17 15.71
CA ASP A 218 -19.99 8.83 16.74
C ASP A 218 -21.41 8.62 16.17
N ARG A 219 -21.56 8.56 14.82
CA ARG A 219 -22.85 8.23 14.21
C ARG A 219 -23.29 6.85 14.68
N VAL A 220 -24.54 6.78 15.15
CA VAL A 220 -25.18 5.53 15.59
C VAL A 220 -25.81 4.83 14.40
N LEU A 221 -25.43 3.58 14.18
CA LEU A 221 -25.98 2.73 13.13
C LEU A 221 -27.48 2.50 13.34
N GLN A 222 -28.22 2.52 12.25
CA GLN A 222 -29.67 2.31 12.21
C GLN A 222 -30.02 1.09 11.34
N ALA A 223 -31.18 0.49 11.60
CA ALA A 223 -31.72 -0.51 10.68
C ALA A 223 -31.98 0.13 9.30
N GLY A 224 -31.56 -0.54 8.24
CA GLY A 224 -31.63 -0.05 6.87
C GLY A 224 -30.42 0.76 6.43
N ASP A 225 -29.38 0.92 7.28
CA ASP A 225 -28.12 1.51 6.83
C ASP A 225 -27.33 0.52 5.95
N GLU A 226 -26.78 1.01 4.85
CA GLU A 226 -25.62 0.41 4.19
C GLU A 226 -24.36 0.88 4.92
N VAL A 227 -23.42 -0.07 5.11
CA VAL A 227 -22.17 0.18 5.83
C VAL A 227 -20.99 -0.25 4.98
N VAL A 228 -20.17 0.72 4.56
CA VAL A 228 -18.87 0.46 3.93
C VAL A 228 -17.87 0.17 5.04
N VAL A 229 -17.23 -1.00 4.97
CA VAL A 229 -16.11 -1.38 5.83
C VAL A 229 -14.90 -1.62 4.95
N ASP A 230 -13.89 -0.75 5.12
CA ASP A 230 -12.64 -0.80 4.37
C ASP A 230 -11.48 -0.83 5.37
N ILE A 231 -10.70 -1.90 5.32
CA ILE A 231 -9.77 -2.25 6.38
C ILE A 231 -8.49 -2.87 5.84
N GLY A 232 -7.38 -2.53 6.49
CA GLY A 232 -6.09 -3.07 6.13
C GLY A 232 -5.00 -2.84 7.17
N GLY A 233 -3.92 -3.58 6.99
CA GLY A 233 -2.74 -3.48 7.84
C GLY A 233 -1.63 -4.43 7.40
N PRO A 234 -0.43 -4.28 7.94
CA PRO A 234 0.70 -5.11 7.57
C PRO A 234 0.75 -6.42 8.37
N ILE A 235 1.08 -7.49 7.68
CA ILE A 235 1.52 -8.78 8.25
C ILE A 235 3.02 -8.93 8.00
N GLU A 236 3.73 -9.60 8.92
CA GLU A 236 5.15 -9.87 8.71
C GLU A 236 5.41 -10.61 7.37
N PRO A 237 6.39 -10.19 6.57
CA PRO A 237 7.48 -9.22 6.85
C PRO A 237 7.14 -7.74 6.55
N GLY A 238 5.88 -7.34 6.60
CA GLY A 238 5.44 -5.95 6.47
C GLY A 238 4.56 -5.67 5.26
N TYR A 239 4.09 -6.70 4.55
CA TYR A 239 3.18 -6.55 3.41
C TYR A 239 1.77 -6.29 3.89
N HIS A 240 1.11 -5.31 3.26
CA HIS A 240 -0.21 -4.87 3.65
C HIS A 240 -1.32 -5.71 3.03
N SER A 241 -2.38 -5.89 3.80
CA SER A 241 -3.70 -6.21 3.27
C SER A 241 -4.48 -4.94 3.00
N ASP A 242 -5.44 -5.03 2.07
CA ASP A 242 -6.41 -4.01 1.75
C ASP A 242 -7.67 -4.69 1.23
N CYS A 243 -8.84 -4.37 1.82
CA CYS A 243 -10.07 -5.02 1.42
C CYS A 243 -11.29 -4.21 1.87
N THR A 244 -12.19 -3.96 0.92
CA THR A 244 -13.48 -3.33 1.20
C THR A 244 -14.64 -4.28 0.94
N ARG A 245 -15.59 -4.32 1.89
CA ARG A 245 -16.91 -4.93 1.71
C ARG A 245 -18.01 -3.99 2.16
N THR A 246 -19.17 -4.10 1.54
CA THR A 246 -20.36 -3.35 1.93
C THR A 246 -21.38 -4.30 2.57
N TYR A 247 -21.98 -3.84 3.63
CA TYR A 247 -22.98 -4.57 4.44
C TYR A 247 -24.29 -3.80 4.46
N SER A 248 -25.42 -4.51 4.57
CA SER A 248 -26.74 -3.89 4.79
C SER A 248 -27.32 -4.34 6.12
N LEU A 249 -27.76 -3.41 6.95
CA LEU A 249 -28.40 -3.69 8.23
C LEU A 249 -29.91 -3.96 8.05
N GLY A 250 -30.25 -5.19 7.74
CA GLY A 250 -31.57 -5.64 7.27
C GLY A 250 -31.62 -5.76 5.75
N GLU A 251 -32.78 -6.09 5.20
CA GLU A 251 -32.96 -6.21 3.75
C GLU A 251 -32.79 -4.83 3.08
N PRO A 252 -31.90 -4.71 2.09
CA PRO A 252 -31.70 -3.44 1.40
C PRO A 252 -32.93 -3.05 0.57
N ALA A 253 -33.11 -1.76 0.33
CA ALA A 253 -34.12 -1.30 -0.62
C ALA A 253 -33.81 -1.84 -2.02
N THR A 254 -34.86 -2.07 -2.83
CA THR A 254 -34.72 -2.70 -4.15
C THR A 254 -33.75 -1.94 -5.06
N ASP A 255 -33.83 -0.60 -5.08
CA ASP A 255 -32.95 0.23 -5.90
C ASP A 255 -31.49 0.20 -5.43
N ILE A 256 -31.23 0.05 -4.13
CA ILE A 256 -29.89 -0.15 -3.56
C ILE A 256 -29.33 -1.49 -4.04
N ALA A 257 -30.11 -2.57 -3.91
CA ALA A 257 -29.70 -3.91 -4.35
C ALA A 257 -29.41 -3.93 -5.87
N GLU A 258 -30.23 -3.26 -6.69
CA GLU A 258 -30.02 -3.14 -8.14
C GLU A 258 -28.72 -2.39 -8.48
N ARG A 259 -28.45 -1.24 -7.82
CA ARG A 259 -27.23 -0.46 -8.00
C ARG A 259 -26.00 -1.21 -7.53
N TYR A 260 -26.08 -1.91 -6.42
CA TYR A 260 -25.00 -2.76 -5.91
C TYR A 260 -24.67 -3.90 -6.88
N ALA A 261 -25.67 -4.52 -7.49
CA ALA A 261 -25.47 -5.54 -8.52
C ALA A 261 -24.77 -4.98 -9.78
N VAL A 262 -24.95 -3.67 -10.10
CA VAL A 262 -24.16 -3.02 -11.15
C VAL A 262 -22.70 -2.87 -10.70
N LEU A 263 -22.46 -2.46 -9.47
CA LEU A 263 -21.13 -2.31 -8.90
C LEU A 263 -20.36 -3.65 -8.90
N GLN A 264 -21.02 -4.77 -8.54
CA GLN A 264 -20.43 -6.12 -8.63
C GLN A 264 -19.97 -6.44 -10.06
N ARG A 265 -20.81 -6.13 -11.07
CA ARG A 265 -20.43 -6.33 -12.47
C ARG A 265 -19.27 -5.44 -12.90
N ALA A 266 -19.19 -4.22 -12.38
CA ALA A 266 -18.08 -3.31 -12.67
C ALA A 266 -16.77 -3.83 -12.11
N GLN A 267 -16.77 -4.30 -10.86
CA GLN A 267 -15.59 -4.92 -10.24
C GLN A 267 -15.15 -6.17 -11.01
N ALA A 268 -16.09 -7.05 -11.32
CA ALA A 268 -15.81 -8.27 -12.08
C ALA A 268 -15.27 -7.98 -13.49
N ALA A 269 -15.77 -6.93 -14.17
CA ALA A 269 -15.29 -6.50 -15.48
C ALA A 269 -13.84 -5.98 -15.41
N ALA A 270 -13.51 -5.18 -14.40
CA ALA A 270 -12.14 -4.71 -14.17
C ALA A 270 -11.18 -5.87 -13.92
N VAL A 271 -11.53 -6.80 -13.01
CA VAL A 271 -10.71 -8.00 -12.74
C VAL A 271 -10.52 -8.84 -14.01
N ALA A 272 -11.57 -9.04 -14.79
CA ALA A 272 -11.50 -9.80 -16.05
C ALA A 272 -10.63 -9.12 -17.13
N ALA A 273 -10.45 -7.80 -17.07
CA ALA A 273 -9.59 -7.06 -17.97
C ALA A 273 -8.08 -7.22 -17.65
N VAL A 274 -7.74 -7.63 -16.44
CA VAL A 274 -6.34 -7.74 -15.97
C VAL A 274 -5.62 -8.88 -16.68
N ARG A 275 -4.56 -8.55 -17.41
CA ARG A 275 -3.62 -9.52 -18.02
C ARG A 275 -2.34 -8.81 -18.46
N PRO A 276 -1.23 -9.52 -18.65
CA PRO A 276 0.02 -8.92 -19.14
C PRO A 276 -0.19 -8.17 -20.47
N GLY A 277 0.39 -6.99 -20.59
CA GLY A 277 0.32 -6.14 -21.78
C GLY A 277 -0.91 -5.22 -21.88
N VAL A 278 -1.93 -5.40 -21.05
CA VAL A 278 -3.07 -4.47 -20.96
C VAL A 278 -2.58 -3.22 -20.24
N ARG A 279 -2.97 -2.01 -20.72
CA ARG A 279 -2.63 -0.78 -20.04
C ARG A 279 -3.49 -0.58 -18.79
N ALA A 280 -2.91 0.00 -17.73
CA ALA A 280 -3.61 0.26 -16.47
C ALA A 280 -4.92 1.04 -16.66
N GLU A 281 -4.93 2.05 -17.56
CA GLU A 281 -6.14 2.81 -17.91
C GLU A 281 -7.28 1.94 -18.49
N GLN A 282 -6.95 0.81 -19.13
CA GLN A 282 -7.97 -0.07 -19.73
C GLN A 282 -8.68 -0.90 -18.65
N VAL A 283 -8.01 -1.20 -17.55
CA VAL A 283 -8.64 -1.83 -16.39
C VAL A 283 -9.58 -0.84 -15.69
N ASP A 284 -9.16 0.42 -15.53
CA ASP A 284 -10.01 1.50 -15.00
C ASP A 284 -11.23 1.71 -15.89
N ALA A 285 -11.05 1.78 -17.22
CA ALA A 285 -12.13 1.93 -18.17
C ALA A 285 -13.15 0.79 -18.11
N ALA A 286 -12.70 -0.44 -17.89
CA ALA A 286 -13.59 -1.60 -17.80
C ALA A 286 -14.63 -1.49 -16.68
N ALA A 287 -14.23 -0.95 -15.50
CA ALA A 287 -15.18 -0.67 -14.42
C ALA A 287 -16.07 0.52 -14.74
N ARG A 288 -15.48 1.64 -15.21
CA ARG A 288 -16.19 2.88 -15.51
C ARG A 288 -17.26 2.72 -16.57
N ASP A 289 -16.98 1.96 -17.63
CA ASP A 289 -17.90 1.74 -18.73
C ASP A 289 -19.17 1.00 -18.25
N VAL A 290 -19.04 0.03 -17.35
CA VAL A 290 -20.18 -0.69 -16.76
C VAL A 290 -21.05 0.27 -15.93
N LEU A 291 -20.41 1.09 -15.09
CA LEU A 291 -21.11 2.07 -14.25
C LEU A 291 -21.77 3.16 -15.11
N ALA A 292 -21.08 3.69 -16.11
CA ALA A 292 -21.59 4.71 -17.01
C ALA A 292 -22.78 4.21 -17.83
N ALA A 293 -22.72 2.98 -18.36
CA ALA A 293 -23.82 2.38 -19.10
C ALA A 293 -25.11 2.21 -18.27
N ALA A 294 -24.98 2.11 -16.94
CA ALA A 294 -26.08 2.04 -16.00
C ALA A 294 -26.50 3.42 -15.44
N GLY A 295 -25.90 4.53 -15.92
CA GLY A 295 -26.18 5.88 -15.42
C GLY A 295 -25.56 6.18 -14.04
N LEU A 296 -24.57 5.38 -13.61
CA LEU A 296 -23.90 5.52 -12.32
C LEU A 296 -22.50 6.12 -12.43
N GLY A 297 -22.05 6.51 -13.61
CA GLY A 297 -20.68 6.98 -13.86
C GLY A 297 -20.29 8.22 -13.05
N GLU A 298 -21.21 9.16 -12.79
CA GLU A 298 -20.96 10.36 -11.98
C GLU A 298 -20.75 10.07 -10.49
N PHE A 299 -21.20 8.92 -10.02
CA PHE A 299 -21.05 8.48 -8.62
C PHE A 299 -19.77 7.71 -8.36
N PHE A 300 -18.96 7.42 -9.39
CA PHE A 300 -17.64 6.81 -9.25
C PHE A 300 -16.54 7.86 -9.36
N VAL A 301 -16.14 8.41 -8.24
CA VAL A 301 -15.36 9.66 -8.13
C VAL A 301 -13.85 9.47 -7.93
N HIS A 302 -13.37 8.24 -7.81
CA HIS A 302 -11.93 7.96 -7.62
C HIS A 302 -11.40 7.00 -8.69
N ARG A 303 -10.11 6.68 -8.66
CA ARG A 303 -9.46 5.68 -9.51
C ARG A 303 -9.97 4.28 -9.17
N THR A 304 -9.79 3.34 -10.10
CA THR A 304 -10.21 1.95 -9.89
C THR A 304 -9.28 1.18 -8.95
N GLY A 305 -8.05 1.65 -8.74
CA GLY A 305 -7.14 0.98 -7.83
C GLY A 305 -5.75 1.57 -7.77
N HIS A 306 -4.92 0.98 -6.93
CA HIS A 306 -3.52 1.35 -6.69
C HIS A 306 -2.68 0.11 -6.41
N GLY A 307 -1.38 0.17 -6.73
CA GLY A 307 -0.43 -0.85 -6.33
C GLY A 307 -0.35 -0.99 -4.81
N ILE A 308 0.01 -2.18 -4.37
CA ILE A 308 0.16 -2.51 -2.95
C ILE A 308 1.37 -3.40 -2.73
N GLY A 309 1.96 -3.32 -1.54
CA GLY A 309 3.09 -4.13 -1.12
C GLY A 309 3.48 -3.81 0.32
N LEU A 310 4.70 -3.31 0.52
CA LEU A 310 5.12 -2.73 1.79
C LEU A 310 4.40 -1.41 2.08
N SER A 311 4.02 -0.65 1.05
CA SER A 311 3.14 0.50 1.18
C SER A 311 1.72 0.10 0.84
N VAL A 312 0.72 0.69 1.51
CA VAL A 312 -0.70 0.54 1.13
C VAL A 312 -0.90 1.08 -0.28
N HIS A 313 -0.36 2.27 -0.58
CA HIS A 313 -0.43 2.87 -1.90
C HIS A 313 0.95 2.94 -2.53
N GLU A 314 1.12 2.29 -3.69
CA GLU A 314 2.29 2.39 -4.53
C GLU A 314 1.92 2.25 -6.02
N GLU A 315 2.88 2.33 -6.93
CA GLU A 315 2.65 1.99 -8.34
C GLU A 315 2.40 0.47 -8.52
N PRO A 316 1.57 0.11 -9.54
CA PRO A 316 0.93 0.96 -10.54
C PRO A 316 -0.41 1.55 -10.06
N TYR A 317 -0.74 2.77 -10.49
CA TYR A 317 -2.08 3.32 -10.29
C TYR A 317 -3.02 2.91 -11.43
N ILE A 318 -4.16 2.34 -11.09
CA ILE A 318 -5.20 1.91 -12.04
C ILE A 318 -6.18 3.07 -12.23
N VAL A 319 -5.82 3.94 -13.16
CA VAL A 319 -6.49 5.24 -13.36
C VAL A 319 -6.49 5.64 -14.84
N ALA A 320 -7.48 6.42 -15.25
CA ALA A 320 -7.54 6.98 -16.61
C ALA A 320 -6.26 7.75 -16.98
N GLY A 321 -5.74 7.51 -18.18
CA GLY A 321 -4.51 8.14 -18.69
C GLY A 321 -3.22 7.44 -18.27
N ASN A 322 -3.26 6.40 -17.43
CA ASN A 322 -2.07 5.60 -17.14
C ASN A 322 -1.88 4.52 -18.23
N GLU A 323 -0.97 4.80 -19.14
CA GLU A 323 -0.66 3.93 -20.29
C GLU A 323 0.33 2.80 -19.94
N LEU A 324 0.74 2.67 -18.66
CA LEU A 324 1.67 1.62 -18.22
C LEU A 324 1.10 0.24 -18.58
N PRO A 325 1.83 -0.58 -19.37
CA PRO A 325 1.41 -1.95 -19.62
C PRO A 325 1.60 -2.80 -18.35
N LEU A 326 0.57 -3.52 -17.96
CA LEU A 326 0.64 -4.43 -16.84
C LEU A 326 1.62 -5.57 -17.14
N ALA A 327 2.41 -5.95 -16.14
CA ALA A 327 3.35 -7.07 -16.24
C ALA A 327 3.05 -8.11 -15.17
N GLU A 328 3.44 -9.35 -15.44
CA GLU A 328 3.35 -10.45 -14.50
C GLU A 328 4.10 -10.10 -13.19
N GLY A 329 3.52 -10.40 -12.04
CA GLY A 329 4.03 -10.02 -10.72
C GLY A 329 3.53 -8.67 -10.20
N MET A 330 2.89 -7.82 -11.01
CA MET A 330 2.26 -6.61 -10.47
C MET A 330 1.07 -6.97 -9.57
N ALA A 331 0.96 -6.27 -8.42
CA ALA A 331 -0.13 -6.43 -7.46
C ALA A 331 -0.78 -5.06 -7.21
N PHE A 332 -2.12 -5.01 -7.27
CA PHE A 332 -2.88 -3.77 -7.08
C PHE A 332 -4.32 -4.05 -6.65
N SER A 333 -4.98 -3.03 -6.07
CA SER A 333 -6.40 -3.08 -5.73
C SER A 333 -7.28 -2.95 -6.98
N VAL A 334 -8.44 -3.60 -6.95
CA VAL A 334 -9.56 -3.37 -7.87
C VAL A 334 -10.78 -3.06 -7.02
N GLU A 335 -11.07 -1.76 -6.88
CA GLU A 335 -11.95 -1.20 -5.85
C GLU A 335 -13.00 -0.20 -6.36
N PRO A 336 -13.75 -0.48 -7.44
CA PRO A 336 -14.78 0.47 -7.84
C PRO A 336 -15.78 0.72 -6.73
N GLY A 337 -16.28 1.96 -6.65
CA GLY A 337 -17.28 2.38 -5.67
C GLY A 337 -18.30 3.33 -6.28
N ILE A 338 -19.48 3.41 -5.67
CA ILE A 338 -20.55 4.35 -5.99
C ILE A 338 -20.96 5.09 -4.73
N TYR A 339 -21.04 6.42 -4.82
CA TYR A 339 -21.24 7.29 -3.66
C TYR A 339 -22.35 8.31 -3.95
N PHE A 340 -23.43 8.28 -3.17
CA PHE A 340 -24.59 9.17 -3.29
C PHE A 340 -24.55 10.18 -2.15
N PRO A 341 -24.08 11.42 -2.39
CA PRO A 341 -23.83 12.40 -1.33
C PRO A 341 -25.03 12.63 -0.41
N GLY A 342 -24.85 12.45 0.89
CA GLY A 342 -25.86 12.64 1.91
C GLY A 342 -26.85 11.47 2.04
N ASP A 343 -26.64 10.37 1.33
CA ASP A 343 -27.53 9.21 1.31
C ASP A 343 -26.78 7.93 1.71
N TRP A 344 -26.04 7.31 0.80
CA TRP A 344 -25.27 6.09 1.04
C TRP A 344 -24.13 5.92 0.04
N GLY A 345 -23.26 4.95 0.30
CA GLY A 345 -22.21 4.52 -0.63
C GLY A 345 -21.91 3.05 -0.54
N ALA A 346 -21.21 2.53 -1.55
CA ALA A 346 -20.73 1.17 -1.60
C ALA A 346 -19.40 1.07 -2.33
N ARG A 347 -18.53 0.17 -1.90
CA ARG A 347 -17.27 -0.22 -2.54
C ARG A 347 -17.08 -1.73 -2.42
N ILE A 348 -16.51 -2.33 -3.46
CA ILE A 348 -16.08 -3.73 -3.48
C ILE A 348 -14.62 -3.72 -3.90
N GLU A 349 -13.77 -4.26 -3.06
CA GLU A 349 -12.33 -4.24 -3.27
C GLU A 349 -11.69 -5.60 -3.01
N ASP A 350 -10.85 -6.01 -3.95
CA ASP A 350 -9.87 -7.07 -3.78
C ASP A 350 -8.51 -6.62 -4.28
N ILE A 351 -7.48 -7.18 -3.67
CA ILE A 351 -6.14 -7.15 -4.25
C ILE A 351 -6.03 -8.28 -5.28
N VAL A 352 -5.48 -7.93 -6.45
CA VAL A 352 -5.21 -8.89 -7.52
C VAL A 352 -3.73 -8.87 -7.89
N ILE A 353 -3.22 -10.03 -8.30
CA ILE A 353 -1.87 -10.20 -8.82
C ILE A 353 -1.97 -10.56 -10.31
N VAL A 354 -1.20 -9.87 -11.14
CA VAL A 354 -1.11 -10.18 -12.58
C VAL A 354 -0.31 -11.46 -12.75
N THR A 355 -0.91 -12.45 -13.41
CA THR A 355 -0.26 -13.71 -13.79
C THR A 355 -0.30 -13.89 -15.30
N SER A 356 0.44 -14.85 -15.84
CA SER A 356 0.38 -15.22 -17.27
C SER A 356 -1.03 -15.60 -17.73
N ALA A 357 -1.89 -16.07 -16.83
CA ALA A 357 -3.28 -16.46 -17.11
C ALA A 357 -4.30 -15.33 -16.90
N GLY A 358 -3.90 -14.17 -16.36
CA GLY A 358 -4.77 -13.05 -16.00
C GLY A 358 -4.67 -12.68 -14.52
N ALA A 359 -5.75 -12.16 -13.95
CA ALA A 359 -5.80 -11.82 -12.52
C ALA A 359 -5.82 -13.08 -11.64
N SER A 360 -5.07 -13.05 -10.55
CA SER A 360 -5.19 -13.97 -9.42
C SER A 360 -5.58 -13.15 -8.19
N ALA A 361 -6.80 -13.32 -7.70
CA ALA A 361 -7.27 -12.63 -6.50
C ALA A 361 -6.48 -13.07 -5.26
N VAL A 362 -6.16 -12.12 -4.42
CA VAL A 362 -5.55 -12.34 -3.11
C VAL A 362 -6.62 -12.55 -2.05
N ASN A 363 -7.74 -11.83 -2.19
CA ASN A 363 -8.92 -11.96 -1.33
C ASN A 363 -9.88 -13.01 -1.90
N ALA A 364 -10.56 -13.73 -1.01
CA ALA A 364 -11.48 -14.82 -1.35
C ALA A 364 -12.89 -14.64 -0.74
N GLY A 365 -13.14 -13.52 -0.05
CA GLY A 365 -14.42 -13.19 0.53
C GLY A 365 -15.51 -12.92 -0.53
N PRO A 366 -16.81 -13.09 -0.20
CA PRO A 366 -17.91 -12.84 -1.12
C PRO A 366 -17.98 -11.37 -1.54
N HIS A 367 -18.45 -11.12 -2.76
CA HIS A 367 -18.71 -9.77 -3.29
C HIS A 367 -20.20 -9.37 -3.18
N ASP A 368 -21.04 -10.26 -2.68
CA ASP A 368 -22.45 -9.96 -2.47
C ASP A 368 -22.62 -8.87 -1.41
N LEU A 369 -23.70 -8.08 -1.53
CA LEU A 369 -24.12 -7.20 -0.44
C LEU A 369 -24.51 -8.08 0.76
N ILE A 370 -23.71 -7.99 1.82
CA ILE A 370 -23.85 -8.88 2.97
C ILE A 370 -24.97 -8.35 3.86
N VAL A 371 -26.11 -9.06 3.88
CA VAL A 371 -27.24 -8.69 4.73
C VAL A 371 -27.01 -9.17 6.16
N VAL A 372 -26.95 -8.23 7.10
CA VAL A 372 -26.84 -8.48 8.53
C VAL A 372 -28.24 -8.44 9.13
N PRO A 373 -28.75 -9.55 9.68
CA PRO A 373 -30.09 -9.58 10.28
C PRO A 373 -30.22 -8.58 11.43
N VAL A 374 -31.24 -7.76 11.42
CA VAL A 374 -31.61 -6.89 12.53
C VAL A 374 -32.81 -7.49 13.26
N ALA A 375 -32.69 -7.64 14.59
CA ALA A 375 -33.84 -8.08 15.40
C ALA A 375 -34.92 -7.00 15.32
N GLY A 376 -36.13 -7.39 14.94
CA GLY A 376 -37.29 -6.51 14.86
C GLY A 376 -37.75 -6.08 16.27
#